data_9b91aa3ffe2df91f7d6ec7122bf393b2
#
_entry.id   9b91aa3ffe2df91f7d6ec7122bf393b2
#
_cell.length_a   1.000
_cell.length_b   1.000
_cell.length_c   1.000
_cell.angle_alpha   90.00
_cell.angle_beta   90.00
_cell.angle_gamma   90.00
#
_symmetry.space_group_name_H-M   'P 1'
#
loop_
_entity.id
_entity.type
_entity.pdbx_description
1 polymer ?
#
loop_
_entity_poly.entity_id
_entity_poly.type
_entity_poly.pdbx_seq_one_letter_code
_entity_poly.pdbx_strand_id
1 'polypeptide(L)'
;MDRELWNAILDAVKHAAREVGWGGGRRRPVYANWLIVAMYIWSVWHDRPLVWACRRGSYGGLFRPRRLPSISQFTRRIKSDDCQQILQRVHDQFAQRGLVTEAAYIDGKPLPVSPVSKDRDARRGKISGAFARGYKLPALVNERRRIVVWSVMGLNEDEKTVARQALLPHLPPLTPDALVMADSNYDSAPLHEAVADPMGVCLLHPLRGQRRAVGRYRARKLRQMPPSRRALVSCWNDQPELTRFVYKARQEIERVFGVLTCAAGGLAGLPAWVRRLPRVRRWVGVKIILYNARLEVRDNLITKAVA
;
A
#
# COMPACT_ATOMS: atom_id res chain seq x y z
N MET A 1 -0.68 -11.96 21.24
CA MET A 1 -0.60 -11.30 19.91
C MET A 1 -1.50 -10.07 19.80
N ASP A 2 -2.83 -10.13 19.98
CA ASP A 2 -3.70 -8.95 19.78
C ASP A 2 -3.43 -7.81 20.77
N ARG A 3 -3.07 -8.10 22.02
CA ARG A 3 -2.68 -7.09 23.02
C ARG A 3 -1.37 -6.39 22.62
N GLU A 4 -0.37 -7.14 22.21
CA GLU A 4 0.93 -6.62 21.79
C GLU A 4 0.79 -5.77 20.53
N LEU A 5 0.04 -6.27 19.55
CA LEU A 5 -0.28 -5.54 18.34
C LEU A 5 -1.01 -4.21 18.64
N TRP A 6 -2.02 -4.25 19.52
CA TRP A 6 -2.75 -3.04 19.88
C TRP A 6 -1.87 -2.04 20.63
N ASN A 7 -1.04 -2.50 21.56
CA ASN A 7 -0.10 -1.65 22.27
C ASN A 7 0.89 -0.99 21.31
N ALA A 8 1.50 -1.75 20.40
CA ALA A 8 2.41 -1.21 19.39
C ALA A 8 1.73 -0.13 18.52
N ILE A 9 0.50 -0.38 18.06
CA ILE A 9 -0.28 0.60 17.30
C ILE A 9 -0.58 1.84 18.15
N LEU A 10 -1.00 1.68 19.39
CA LEU A 10 -1.36 2.79 20.26
C LEU A 10 -0.16 3.67 20.59
N ASP A 11 1.00 3.05 20.80
CA ASP A 11 2.25 3.77 21.06
C ASP A 11 2.73 4.53 19.82
N ALA A 12 2.67 3.91 18.63
CA ALA A 12 2.96 4.56 17.36
C ALA A 12 2.03 5.77 17.11
N VAL A 13 0.73 5.62 17.38
CA VAL A 13 -0.26 6.71 17.23
C VAL A 13 0.02 7.84 18.20
N LYS A 14 0.36 7.54 19.46
CA LYS A 14 0.71 8.56 20.46
C LYS A 14 2.01 9.28 20.11
N HIS A 15 3.01 8.54 19.62
CA HIS A 15 4.27 9.09 19.16
C HIS A 15 4.06 10.04 17.98
N ALA A 16 3.42 9.58 16.92
CA ALA A 16 3.09 10.39 15.75
C ALA A 16 2.26 11.63 16.09
N ALA A 17 1.32 11.51 17.05
CA ALA A 17 0.53 12.66 17.49
C ALA A 17 1.34 13.70 18.27
N ARG A 18 2.41 13.31 18.98
CA ARG A 18 3.35 14.25 19.62
C ARG A 18 4.17 15.00 18.59
N GLU A 19 4.62 14.32 17.55
CA GLU A 19 5.41 14.92 16.47
C GLU A 19 4.59 15.88 15.60
N VAL A 20 3.32 15.53 15.27
CA VAL A 20 2.42 16.43 14.53
C VAL A 20 2.05 17.66 15.37
N GLY A 21 2.04 17.47 16.70
CA GLY A 21 1.74 18.55 17.61
C GLY A 21 0.27 18.99 17.58
N TRP A 22 0.04 20.18 18.10
CA TRP A 22 -1.25 20.85 18.07
C TRP A 22 -1.18 22.01 17.06
N GLY A 23 -1.99 21.96 16.03
CA GLY A 23 -2.02 22.94 14.92
C GLY A 23 -2.49 24.36 15.28
N GLY A 24 -2.14 24.88 16.44
CA GLY A 24 -2.17 26.31 16.74
C GLY A 24 -3.53 26.97 16.96
N GLY A 25 -4.60 26.20 17.14
CA GLY A 25 -5.92 26.77 17.48
C GLY A 25 -5.98 27.34 18.89
N ARG A 26 -6.76 28.42 19.12
CA ARG A 26 -6.90 29.11 20.42
C ARG A 26 -7.38 28.20 21.58
N ARG A 27 -7.95 27.04 21.32
CA ARG A 27 -8.44 26.09 22.34
C ARG A 27 -8.05 24.66 21.99
N ARG A 28 -7.53 23.92 22.98
CA ARG A 28 -7.30 22.47 22.84
C ARG A 28 -8.63 21.75 22.57
N PRO A 29 -8.68 20.80 21.63
CA PRO A 29 -9.90 20.04 21.36
C PRO A 29 -10.25 19.17 22.56
N VAL A 30 -11.53 18.97 22.77
CA VAL A 30 -12.06 18.06 23.79
C VAL A 30 -11.55 16.63 23.62
N TYR A 31 -11.29 16.24 22.36
CA TYR A 31 -10.75 14.92 22.00
C TYR A 31 -9.37 15.11 21.36
N ALA A 32 -8.35 14.54 21.94
CA ALA A 32 -7.00 14.56 21.37
C ALA A 32 -6.96 13.83 20.01
N ASN A 33 -6.09 14.29 19.08
CA ASN A 33 -5.96 13.70 17.74
C ASN A 33 -5.60 12.22 17.80
N TRP A 34 -4.66 11.83 18.71
CA TRP A 34 -4.31 10.43 18.90
C TRP A 34 -5.49 9.55 19.25
N LEU A 35 -6.44 10.06 20.07
CA LEU A 35 -7.63 9.30 20.46
C LEU A 35 -8.56 9.08 19.27
N ILE A 36 -8.79 10.12 18.45
CA ILE A 36 -9.60 10.02 17.24
C ILE A 36 -9.00 8.99 16.27
N VAL A 37 -7.68 9.06 16.06
CA VAL A 37 -6.96 8.11 15.17
C VAL A 37 -7.03 6.69 15.73
N ALA A 38 -6.74 6.49 17.02
CA ALA A 38 -6.83 5.18 17.66
C ALA A 38 -8.26 4.58 17.56
N MET A 39 -9.30 5.37 17.83
CA MET A 39 -10.69 4.95 17.66
C MET A 39 -11.01 4.56 16.21
N TYR A 40 -10.45 5.28 15.23
CA TYR A 40 -10.62 4.96 13.83
C TYR A 40 -9.94 3.63 13.47
N ILE A 41 -8.67 3.44 13.87
CA ILE A 41 -7.94 2.18 13.65
C ILE A 41 -8.70 1.03 14.31
N TRP A 42 -9.21 1.22 15.54
CA TRP A 42 -10.03 0.23 16.23
C TRP A 42 -11.27 -0.17 15.43
N SER A 43 -12.01 0.80 14.87
CA SER A 43 -13.18 0.51 14.05
C SER A 43 -12.84 -0.26 12.77
N VAL A 44 -11.72 0.08 12.12
CA VAL A 44 -11.24 -0.61 10.91
C VAL A 44 -10.75 -2.02 11.22
N TRP A 45 -10.08 -2.22 12.35
CA TRP A 45 -9.66 -3.55 12.80
C TRP A 45 -10.84 -4.51 12.93
N HIS A 46 -11.95 -4.01 13.51
CA HIS A 46 -13.17 -4.81 13.70
C HIS A 46 -14.12 -4.82 12.50
N ASP A 47 -13.73 -4.26 11.35
CA ASP A 47 -14.60 -4.11 10.17
C ASP A 47 -15.95 -3.46 10.51
N ARG A 48 -15.91 -2.37 11.29
CA ARG A 48 -17.11 -1.66 11.73
C ARG A 48 -17.15 -0.21 11.24
N PRO A 49 -18.36 0.33 11.00
CA PRO A 49 -18.53 1.73 10.60
C PRO A 49 -18.23 2.69 11.77
N LEU A 50 -17.94 3.97 11.44
CA LEU A 50 -17.62 5.00 12.44
C LEU A 50 -18.70 5.12 13.55
N VAL A 51 -19.98 4.92 13.22
CA VAL A 51 -21.05 4.96 14.20
C VAL A 51 -20.88 3.93 15.31
N TRP A 52 -20.33 2.77 14.99
CA TRP A 52 -20.02 1.74 15.97
C TRP A 52 -18.95 2.23 16.96
N ALA A 53 -17.89 2.88 16.51
CA ALA A 53 -16.83 3.41 17.37
C ALA A 53 -17.29 4.57 18.29
N CYS A 54 -18.48 5.15 18.06
CA CYS A 54 -19.05 6.16 18.94
C CYS A 54 -19.90 5.55 20.09
N ARG A 55 -19.96 4.22 20.20
CA ARG A 55 -20.75 3.53 21.23
C ARG A 55 -19.83 2.96 22.30
N ARG A 56 -20.23 3.08 23.58
CA ARG A 56 -19.46 2.59 24.74
C ARG A 56 -19.22 1.07 24.67
N GLY A 57 -20.22 0.30 24.28
CA GLY A 57 -20.14 -1.15 24.17
C GLY A 57 -19.21 -1.67 23.05
N SER A 58 -18.64 -0.78 22.22
CA SER A 58 -17.69 -1.17 21.18
C SER A 58 -16.26 -1.34 21.70
N TYR A 59 -16.03 -1.12 22.98
CA TYR A 59 -14.72 -1.13 23.60
C TYR A 59 -14.67 -2.10 24.78
N GLY A 60 -13.53 -2.80 24.91
CA GLY A 60 -13.28 -3.78 25.95
C GLY A 60 -11.93 -3.58 26.65
N GLY A 61 -11.39 -4.66 27.23
CA GLY A 61 -10.19 -4.63 28.05
C GLY A 61 -8.92 -4.13 27.34
N LEU A 62 -8.83 -4.22 26.01
CA LEU A 62 -7.67 -3.76 25.25
C LEU A 62 -7.67 -2.25 25.01
N PHE A 63 -8.85 -1.66 24.81
CA PHE A 63 -9.00 -0.23 24.53
C PHE A 63 -10.32 0.29 25.06
N ARG A 64 -10.26 1.27 25.95
CA ARG A 64 -11.44 1.85 26.60
C ARG A 64 -11.35 3.38 26.70
N PRO A 65 -11.79 4.12 25.67
CA PRO A 65 -11.81 5.58 25.71
C PRO A 65 -12.68 6.12 26.86
N ARG A 66 -12.16 7.09 27.60
CA ARG A 66 -12.92 7.71 28.68
C ARG A 66 -14.10 8.56 28.18
N ARG A 67 -13.92 9.25 27.04
CA ARG A 67 -14.92 10.10 26.39
C ARG A 67 -15.08 9.68 24.94
N LEU A 68 -16.31 9.72 24.44
CA LEU A 68 -16.64 9.37 23.06
C LEU A 68 -17.17 10.60 22.33
N PRO A 69 -16.70 10.88 21.11
CA PRO A 69 -17.24 11.94 20.28
C PRO A 69 -18.62 11.54 19.71
N SER A 70 -19.41 12.53 19.34
CA SER A 70 -20.55 12.30 18.45
C SER A 70 -20.06 11.85 17.05
N ILE A 71 -20.96 11.22 16.29
CA ILE A 71 -20.62 10.76 14.91
C ILE A 71 -20.15 11.94 14.04
N SER A 72 -20.81 13.09 14.16
CA SER A 72 -20.44 14.30 13.37
C SER A 72 -19.07 14.81 13.75
N GLN A 73 -18.77 14.89 15.04
CA GLN A 73 -17.44 15.29 15.53
C GLN A 73 -16.36 14.30 15.07
N PHE A 74 -16.61 13.00 15.23
CA PHE A 74 -15.67 11.97 14.81
C PHE A 74 -15.38 12.05 13.30
N THR A 75 -16.46 12.13 12.49
CA THR A 75 -16.35 12.22 11.02
C THR A 75 -15.57 13.46 10.56
N ARG A 76 -15.82 14.61 11.22
CA ARG A 76 -15.09 15.85 10.91
C ARG A 76 -13.62 15.74 11.32
N ARG A 77 -13.35 15.26 12.54
CA ARG A 77 -12.00 15.19 13.09
C ARG A 77 -11.10 14.20 12.35
N ILE A 78 -11.59 13.02 12.04
CA ILE A 78 -10.74 12.03 11.31
C ILE A 78 -10.36 12.50 9.89
N LYS A 79 -11.04 13.50 9.35
CA LYS A 79 -10.72 14.11 8.06
C LYS A 79 -9.75 15.28 8.17
N SER A 80 -9.46 15.79 9.37
CA SER A 80 -8.52 16.90 9.54
C SER A 80 -7.11 16.51 9.12
N ASP A 81 -6.35 17.50 8.68
CA ASP A 81 -4.96 17.32 8.23
C ASP A 81 -4.08 16.70 9.32
N ASP A 82 -4.23 17.14 10.57
CA ASP A 82 -3.50 16.55 11.71
C ASP A 82 -3.74 15.05 11.82
N CYS A 83 -5.00 14.59 11.76
CA CYS A 83 -5.32 13.17 11.84
C CYS A 83 -4.81 12.38 10.62
N GLN A 84 -4.81 12.97 9.43
CA GLN A 84 -4.24 12.36 8.23
C GLN A 84 -2.72 12.27 8.34
N GLN A 85 -2.05 13.30 8.83
CA GLN A 85 -0.60 13.29 9.08
C GLN A 85 -0.21 12.25 10.13
N ILE A 86 -0.97 12.11 11.21
CA ILE A 86 -0.75 11.05 12.20
C ILE A 86 -0.87 9.67 11.55
N LEU A 87 -1.93 9.42 10.75
CA LEU A 87 -2.08 8.14 10.03
C LEU A 87 -0.91 7.87 9.09
N GLN A 88 -0.43 8.90 8.38
CA GLN A 88 0.71 8.77 7.48
C GLN A 88 1.99 8.42 8.24
N ARG A 89 2.30 9.12 9.35
CA ARG A 89 3.49 8.84 10.17
C ARG A 89 3.45 7.44 10.78
N VAL A 90 2.28 6.99 11.26
CA VAL A 90 2.10 5.61 11.75
C VAL A 90 2.34 4.59 10.63
N HIS A 91 1.85 4.87 9.42
CA HIS A 91 2.15 4.04 8.26
C HIS A 91 3.67 3.99 7.99
N ASP A 92 4.33 5.15 7.91
CA ASP A 92 5.75 5.25 7.58
C ASP A 92 6.63 4.52 8.61
N GLN A 93 6.27 4.61 9.90
CA GLN A 93 6.93 3.87 10.98
C GLN A 93 6.84 2.36 10.76
N PHE A 94 5.64 1.79 10.58
CA PHE A 94 5.47 0.35 10.39
C PHE A 94 5.92 -0.14 9.01
N ALA A 95 5.92 0.72 8.00
CA ALA A 95 6.49 0.45 6.70
C ALA A 95 8.03 0.45 6.70
N GLN A 96 8.65 1.01 7.76
CA GLN A 96 10.11 1.16 7.87
C GLN A 96 10.71 1.91 6.66
N ARG A 97 10.04 3.00 6.21
CA ARG A 97 10.42 3.73 4.99
C ARG A 97 11.84 4.30 4.98
N GLY A 98 12.43 4.51 6.15
CA GLY A 98 13.82 4.97 6.28
C GLY A 98 14.90 3.90 6.09
N LEU A 99 14.52 2.62 6.03
CA LEU A 99 15.48 1.53 5.82
C LEU A 99 15.77 1.33 4.34
N VAL A 100 17.03 1.03 4.06
CA VAL A 100 17.49 0.70 2.71
C VAL A 100 16.86 -0.60 2.25
N THR A 101 16.44 -0.64 0.99
CA THR A 101 15.72 -1.74 0.35
C THR A 101 16.58 -2.33 -0.77
N GLU A 102 16.70 -3.65 -0.82
CA GLU A 102 17.45 -4.39 -1.84
C GLU A 102 16.55 -4.84 -2.99
N ALA A 103 15.28 -5.12 -2.69
CA ALA A 103 14.30 -5.49 -3.69
C ALA A 103 12.92 -4.90 -3.39
N ALA A 104 12.24 -4.46 -4.44
CA ALA A 104 10.88 -3.97 -4.35
C ALA A 104 10.01 -4.64 -5.41
N TYR A 105 8.75 -4.88 -5.07
CA TYR A 105 7.77 -5.55 -5.92
C TYR A 105 6.58 -4.65 -6.12
N ILE A 106 6.15 -4.47 -7.37
CA ILE A 106 4.98 -3.64 -7.71
C ILE A 106 3.88 -4.52 -8.30
N ASP A 107 2.68 -4.35 -7.80
CA ASP A 107 1.48 -4.97 -8.35
C ASP A 107 0.22 -4.20 -7.94
N GLY A 108 -0.92 -4.51 -8.58
CA GLY A 108 -2.21 -3.90 -8.32
C GLY A 108 -3.25 -4.90 -7.82
N LYS A 109 -3.70 -4.76 -6.56
CA LYS A 109 -4.79 -5.58 -6.02
C LYS A 109 -6.15 -4.95 -6.37
N PRO A 110 -7.06 -5.66 -7.06
CA PRO A 110 -8.41 -5.17 -7.29
C PRO A 110 -9.22 -5.17 -5.98
N LEU A 111 -10.05 -4.13 -5.82
CA LEU A 111 -10.94 -3.92 -4.70
C LEU A 111 -12.38 -3.75 -5.24
N PRO A 112 -13.08 -4.84 -5.54
CA PRO A 112 -14.44 -4.76 -6.07
C PRO A 112 -15.41 -4.21 -5.03
N VAL A 113 -16.41 -3.49 -5.50
CA VAL A 113 -17.59 -3.12 -4.74
C VAL A 113 -18.78 -3.95 -5.19
N SER A 114 -19.83 -4.02 -4.36
CA SER A 114 -21.06 -4.70 -4.74
C SER A 114 -21.57 -4.21 -6.10
N PRO A 115 -22.08 -5.08 -6.99
CA PRO A 115 -22.63 -4.70 -8.29
C PRO A 115 -23.74 -3.64 -8.21
N VAL A 116 -24.53 -3.66 -7.13
CA VAL A 116 -25.60 -2.68 -6.86
C VAL A 116 -25.10 -1.40 -6.17
N SER A 117 -23.79 -1.25 -5.99
CA SER A 117 -23.23 -0.08 -5.32
C SER A 117 -23.48 1.20 -6.12
N LYS A 118 -24.00 2.24 -5.44
CA LYS A 118 -24.16 3.60 -5.98
C LYS A 118 -22.94 4.50 -5.75
N ASP A 119 -21.79 3.90 -5.49
CA ASP A 119 -20.55 4.65 -5.29
C ASP A 119 -20.10 5.32 -6.61
N ARG A 120 -20.11 6.66 -6.64
CA ARG A 120 -19.81 7.44 -7.85
C ARG A 120 -18.33 7.41 -8.23
N ASP A 121 -17.44 7.14 -7.29
CA ASP A 121 -15.99 7.12 -7.50
C ASP A 121 -15.50 5.71 -7.91
N ALA A 122 -16.29 4.66 -7.65
CA ALA A 122 -15.98 3.31 -8.12
C ALA A 122 -16.14 3.22 -9.64
N ARG A 123 -15.07 2.82 -10.33
CA ARG A 123 -15.01 2.74 -11.79
C ARG A 123 -15.20 1.32 -12.29
N ARG A 124 -15.62 1.16 -13.53
CA ARG A 124 -15.79 -0.14 -14.18
C ARG A 124 -14.47 -0.54 -14.84
N GLY A 125 -13.95 -1.72 -14.49
CA GLY A 125 -12.71 -2.28 -15.04
C GLY A 125 -12.76 -3.80 -15.07
N LYS A 126 -11.69 -4.44 -15.54
CA LYS A 126 -11.56 -5.90 -15.60
C LYS A 126 -10.90 -6.44 -14.33
N ILE A 127 -11.43 -7.56 -13.83
CA ILE A 127 -10.85 -8.38 -12.76
C ILE A 127 -10.88 -9.82 -13.25
N SER A 128 -9.72 -10.45 -13.45
CA SER A 128 -9.61 -11.85 -13.91
C SER A 128 -10.49 -12.17 -15.13
N GLY A 129 -10.52 -11.25 -16.12
CA GLY A 129 -11.28 -11.41 -17.36
C GLY A 129 -12.73 -10.91 -17.32
N ALA A 130 -13.36 -10.79 -16.15
CA ALA A 130 -14.71 -10.27 -15.98
C ALA A 130 -14.73 -8.76 -15.71
N PHE A 131 -15.83 -8.08 -16.07
CA PHE A 131 -16.04 -6.68 -15.73
C PHE A 131 -16.66 -6.53 -14.33
N ALA A 132 -16.06 -5.68 -13.51
CA ALA A 132 -16.59 -5.31 -12.20
C ALA A 132 -16.51 -3.79 -11.98
N ARG A 133 -17.21 -3.29 -10.97
CA ARG A 133 -17.02 -1.92 -10.44
C ARG A 133 -16.16 -1.98 -9.19
N GLY A 134 -15.30 -0.99 -9.02
CA GLY A 134 -14.46 -0.93 -7.83
C GLY A 134 -13.33 0.05 -7.95
N TYR A 135 -12.35 -0.25 -7.12
CA TYR A 135 -11.07 0.44 -7.02
C TYR A 135 -9.94 -0.57 -7.24
N LYS A 136 -8.73 -0.06 -7.35
CA LYS A 136 -7.51 -0.83 -7.37
C LYS A 136 -6.54 -0.26 -6.34
N LEU A 137 -5.82 -1.13 -5.67
CA LEU A 137 -4.73 -0.82 -4.76
C LEU A 137 -3.41 -1.17 -5.44
N PRO A 138 -2.79 -0.27 -6.21
CA PRO A 138 -1.39 -0.41 -6.58
C PRO A 138 -0.53 -0.21 -5.33
N ALA A 139 0.41 -1.12 -5.13
CA ALA A 139 1.31 -1.09 -3.98
C ALA A 139 2.72 -1.50 -4.37
N LEU A 140 3.68 -1.00 -3.61
CA LEU A 140 5.08 -1.39 -3.63
C LEU A 140 5.38 -2.08 -2.30
N VAL A 141 5.91 -3.28 -2.41
CA VAL A 141 6.28 -4.15 -1.29
C VAL A 141 7.80 -4.33 -1.31
N ASN A 142 8.47 -4.25 -0.17
CA ASN A 142 9.90 -4.52 -0.07
C ASN A 142 10.20 -6.02 0.21
N GLU A 143 11.48 -6.41 0.21
CA GLU A 143 11.96 -7.77 0.49
C GLU A 143 11.53 -8.28 1.87
N ARG A 144 11.24 -7.37 2.81
CA ARG A 144 10.73 -7.69 4.15
C ARG A 144 9.21 -7.85 4.17
N ARG A 145 8.57 -7.95 2.99
CA ARG A 145 7.10 -8.06 2.80
C ARG A 145 6.30 -6.89 3.34
N ARG A 146 6.92 -5.73 3.61
CA ARG A 146 6.20 -4.54 4.07
C ARG A 146 5.65 -3.77 2.88
N ILE A 147 4.41 -3.32 2.98
CA ILE A 147 3.81 -2.40 2.01
C ILE A 147 4.34 -1.00 2.33
N VAL A 148 5.30 -0.52 1.53
CA VAL A 148 6.03 0.72 1.80
C VAL A 148 5.44 1.93 1.10
N VAL A 149 4.91 1.74 -0.11
CA VAL A 149 4.19 2.77 -0.87
C VAL A 149 2.92 2.18 -1.44
N TRP A 150 1.86 2.92 -1.45
CA TRP A 150 0.58 2.50 -1.99
C TRP A 150 -0.27 3.68 -2.42
N SER A 151 -1.24 3.41 -3.28
CA SER A 151 -2.30 4.35 -3.65
C SER A 151 -3.62 3.60 -3.81
N VAL A 152 -4.72 4.36 -3.93
CA VAL A 152 -6.02 3.81 -4.32
C VAL A 152 -6.53 4.62 -5.48
N MET A 153 -6.94 3.94 -6.53
CA MET A 153 -7.43 4.54 -7.77
C MET A 153 -8.70 3.85 -8.27
N GLY A 154 -9.34 4.40 -9.29
CA GLY A 154 -10.44 3.74 -9.98
C GLY A 154 -9.98 2.46 -10.68
N LEU A 155 -10.86 1.45 -10.74
CA LEU A 155 -10.50 0.13 -11.30
C LEU A 155 -10.07 0.17 -12.77
N ASN A 156 -10.47 1.20 -13.53
CA ASN A 156 -10.13 1.39 -14.94
C ASN A 156 -8.88 2.25 -15.18
N GLU A 157 -8.28 2.80 -14.14
CA GLU A 157 -7.09 3.63 -14.29
C GLU A 157 -5.86 2.79 -14.67
N ASP A 158 -4.95 3.37 -15.46
CA ASP A 158 -3.75 2.70 -15.95
C ASP A 158 -2.69 2.58 -14.84
N GLU A 159 -2.29 1.35 -14.56
CA GLU A 159 -1.31 1.03 -13.51
C GLU A 159 0.06 1.67 -13.74
N LYS A 160 0.50 1.76 -15.00
CA LYS A 160 1.80 2.36 -15.36
C LYS A 160 1.85 3.85 -15.03
N THR A 161 0.75 4.54 -15.33
CA THR A 161 0.62 5.95 -15.02
C THR A 161 0.66 6.17 -13.50
N VAL A 162 -0.06 5.37 -12.73
CA VAL A 162 -0.05 5.48 -11.26
C VAL A 162 1.29 5.06 -10.67
N ALA A 163 1.92 4.00 -11.17
CA ALA A 163 3.27 3.61 -10.73
C ALA A 163 4.25 4.78 -10.94
N ARG A 164 4.26 5.39 -12.13
CA ARG A 164 5.14 6.52 -12.46
C ARG A 164 4.89 7.75 -11.59
N GLN A 165 3.63 8.06 -11.28
CA GLN A 165 3.27 9.31 -10.60
C GLN A 165 3.18 9.18 -9.08
N ALA A 166 2.79 8.02 -8.56
CA ALA A 166 2.41 7.88 -7.16
C ALA A 166 3.18 6.79 -6.38
N LEU A 167 3.85 5.84 -7.05
CA LEU A 167 4.61 4.81 -6.35
C LEU A 167 6.12 5.05 -6.45
N LEU A 168 6.64 5.06 -7.65
CA LEU A 168 8.09 5.11 -7.89
C LEU A 168 8.78 6.40 -7.41
N PRO A 169 8.15 7.60 -7.50
CA PRO A 169 8.75 8.80 -6.90
C PRO A 169 8.89 8.76 -5.37
N HIS A 170 8.23 7.80 -4.74
CA HIS A 170 8.22 7.61 -3.28
C HIS A 170 8.90 6.31 -2.84
N LEU A 171 9.76 5.73 -3.70
CA LEU A 171 10.59 4.59 -3.33
C LEU A 171 11.37 4.87 -2.04
N PRO A 172 11.52 3.87 -1.15
CA PRO A 172 12.48 3.96 -0.06
C PRO A 172 13.91 4.08 -0.61
N PRO A 173 14.90 4.43 0.22
CA PRO A 173 16.30 4.34 -0.18
C PRO A 173 16.61 2.93 -0.72
N LEU A 174 17.26 2.85 -1.87
CA LEU A 174 17.61 1.60 -2.53
C LEU A 174 19.12 1.37 -2.47
N THR A 175 19.54 0.11 -2.39
CA THR A 175 20.95 -0.25 -2.66
C THR A 175 21.28 0.00 -4.13
N PRO A 176 22.56 0.19 -4.49
CA PRO A 176 22.97 0.40 -5.89
C PRO A 176 22.51 -0.70 -6.85
N ASP A 177 22.41 -1.94 -6.35
CA ASP A 177 22.02 -3.12 -7.13
C ASP A 177 20.55 -3.54 -6.91
N ALA A 178 19.75 -2.67 -6.33
CA ALA A 178 18.37 -2.98 -6.01
C ALA A 178 17.54 -3.27 -7.27
N LEU A 179 16.66 -4.26 -7.13
CA LEU A 179 15.73 -4.66 -8.19
C LEU A 179 14.31 -4.18 -7.86
N VAL A 180 13.67 -3.53 -8.83
CA VAL A 180 12.24 -3.26 -8.79
C VAL A 180 11.55 -4.23 -9.75
N MET A 181 10.71 -5.12 -9.23
CA MET A 181 10.06 -6.16 -10.04
C MET A 181 8.57 -5.85 -10.23
N ALA A 182 8.09 -6.05 -11.45
CA ALA A 182 6.69 -5.80 -11.81
C ALA A 182 6.16 -6.88 -12.76
N ASP A 183 4.86 -6.89 -13.05
CA ASP A 183 4.30 -7.76 -14.08
C ASP A 183 4.52 -7.20 -15.50
N SER A 184 4.14 -7.97 -16.51
CA SER A 184 4.26 -7.55 -17.92
C SER A 184 3.39 -6.34 -18.27
N ASN A 185 2.42 -5.96 -17.42
CA ASN A 185 1.63 -4.75 -17.62
C ASN A 185 2.46 -3.48 -17.46
N TYR A 186 3.58 -3.56 -16.75
CA TYR A 186 4.51 -2.45 -16.55
C TYR A 186 5.55 -2.30 -17.68
N ASP A 187 5.53 -3.15 -18.71
CA ASP A 187 6.38 -2.98 -19.91
C ASP A 187 5.99 -1.72 -20.68
N SER A 188 6.72 -0.62 -20.43
CA SER A 188 6.43 0.70 -20.95
C SER A 188 7.70 1.54 -21.07
N ALA A 189 8.06 1.97 -22.29
CA ALA A 189 9.22 2.84 -22.48
C ALA A 189 9.12 4.14 -21.64
N PRO A 190 7.98 4.86 -21.58
CA PRO A 190 7.86 6.05 -20.71
C PRO A 190 8.09 5.78 -19.22
N LEU A 191 7.84 4.56 -18.74
CA LEU A 191 8.13 4.21 -17.35
C LEU A 191 9.64 4.05 -17.11
N HIS A 192 10.35 3.43 -18.02
CA HIS A 192 11.81 3.32 -17.98
C HIS A 192 12.48 4.69 -18.07
N GLU A 193 12.09 5.54 -19.04
CA GLU A 193 12.62 6.89 -19.21
C GLU A 193 12.39 7.81 -18.01
N ALA A 194 11.18 7.74 -17.44
CA ALA A 194 10.80 8.65 -16.37
C ALA A 194 11.32 8.23 -14.99
N VAL A 195 11.63 6.97 -14.79
CA VAL A 195 11.94 6.44 -13.46
C VAL A 195 13.21 5.59 -13.45
N ALA A 196 13.27 4.52 -14.23
CA ALA A 196 14.37 3.58 -14.13
C ALA A 196 15.71 4.22 -14.49
N ASP A 197 15.77 4.93 -15.62
CA ASP A 197 16.99 5.59 -16.08
C ASP A 197 17.45 6.72 -15.15
N PRO A 198 16.57 7.70 -14.77
CA PRO A 198 16.99 8.79 -13.87
C PRO A 198 17.38 8.34 -12.46
N MET A 199 16.75 7.27 -11.96
CA MET A 199 17.01 6.74 -10.61
C MET A 199 18.10 5.68 -10.57
N GLY A 200 18.62 5.22 -11.72
CA GLY A 200 19.56 4.12 -11.81
C GLY A 200 18.98 2.77 -11.33
N VAL A 201 17.65 2.60 -11.39
CA VAL A 201 16.96 1.43 -10.88
C VAL A 201 16.82 0.36 -11.95
N CYS A 202 17.14 -0.89 -11.62
CA CYS A 202 16.85 -2.03 -12.48
C CYS A 202 15.36 -2.43 -12.35
N LEU A 203 14.56 -2.09 -13.37
CA LEU A 203 13.16 -2.48 -13.46
C LEU A 203 13.00 -3.80 -14.20
N LEU A 204 12.76 -4.89 -13.46
CA LEU A 204 12.64 -6.24 -13.99
C LEU A 204 11.18 -6.64 -14.19
N HIS A 205 10.77 -6.92 -15.41
CA HIS A 205 9.44 -7.43 -15.77
C HIS A 205 9.51 -8.28 -17.05
N PRO A 206 8.52 -9.17 -17.30
CA PRO A 206 8.41 -9.88 -18.56
C PRO A 206 8.12 -8.92 -19.73
N LEU A 207 8.71 -9.21 -20.89
CA LEU A 207 8.55 -8.38 -22.08
C LEU A 207 7.28 -8.73 -22.85
N ARG A 208 6.49 -7.73 -23.21
CA ARG A 208 5.32 -7.89 -24.08
C ARG A 208 5.72 -8.05 -25.54
N GLY A 209 5.13 -9.05 -26.21
CA GLY A 209 5.24 -9.20 -27.66
C GLY A 209 6.61 -9.65 -28.21
N GLN A 210 7.52 -10.13 -27.37
CA GLN A 210 8.86 -10.55 -27.78
C GLN A 210 8.91 -11.75 -28.74
N ARG A 211 7.86 -12.55 -28.82
CA ARG A 211 7.83 -13.76 -29.65
C ARG A 211 7.81 -13.50 -31.17
N ARG A 212 7.70 -12.24 -31.63
CA ARG A 212 7.47 -11.91 -33.07
C ARG A 212 8.53 -11.03 -33.73
N ALA A 213 9.53 -10.52 -33.03
CA ALA A 213 10.51 -9.59 -33.62
C ALA A 213 11.86 -10.27 -33.87
N VAL A 214 12.10 -10.71 -35.08
CA VAL A 214 13.37 -11.26 -35.55
C VAL A 214 14.01 -10.33 -36.61
N GLY A 215 15.34 -10.14 -36.56
CA GLY A 215 16.12 -9.48 -37.61
C GLY A 215 16.33 -7.98 -37.47
N ARG A 216 16.57 -7.26 -38.58
CA ARG A 216 16.97 -5.83 -38.64
C ARG A 216 15.98 -4.88 -37.95
N TYR A 217 14.68 -5.19 -37.92
CA TYR A 217 13.66 -4.43 -37.23
C TYR A 217 13.86 -4.45 -35.72
N ARG A 218 14.33 -5.57 -35.19
CA ARG A 218 14.68 -5.73 -33.77
C ARG A 218 15.86 -4.84 -33.37
N ALA A 219 16.92 -4.80 -34.18
CA ALA A 219 18.10 -3.97 -33.93
C ALA A 219 17.78 -2.47 -33.93
N ARG A 220 16.96 -2.01 -34.88
CA ARG A 220 16.49 -0.62 -34.92
C ARG A 220 15.65 -0.25 -33.71
N LYS A 221 14.71 -1.13 -33.30
CA LYS A 221 13.88 -0.93 -32.11
C LYS A 221 14.72 -0.89 -30.82
N LEU A 222 15.72 -1.76 -30.71
CA LEU A 222 16.60 -1.78 -29.53
C LEU A 222 17.38 -0.46 -29.37
N ARG A 223 17.86 0.13 -30.49
CA ARG A 223 18.58 1.42 -30.47
C ARG A 223 17.70 2.58 -29.96
N GLN A 224 16.39 2.52 -30.18
CA GLN A 224 15.42 3.54 -29.79
C GLN A 224 14.84 3.30 -28.38
N MET A 225 15.23 2.22 -27.70
CA MET A 225 14.73 1.93 -26.34
C MET A 225 15.56 2.69 -25.31
N PRO A 226 14.92 3.09 -24.19
CA PRO A 226 15.61 3.58 -23.01
C PRO A 226 16.73 2.61 -22.56
N PRO A 227 17.85 3.10 -22.01
CA PRO A 227 19.00 2.27 -21.63
C PRO A 227 18.61 1.12 -20.69
N SER A 228 17.85 1.38 -19.62
CA SER A 228 17.39 0.36 -18.67
C SER A 228 16.49 -0.70 -19.33
N ARG A 229 15.60 -0.29 -20.25
CA ARG A 229 14.76 -1.24 -20.97
C ARG A 229 15.58 -2.09 -21.96
N ARG A 230 16.63 -1.52 -22.54
CA ARG A 230 17.55 -2.27 -23.41
C ARG A 230 18.30 -3.34 -22.61
N ALA A 231 18.83 -2.97 -21.44
CA ALA A 231 19.48 -3.92 -20.53
C ALA A 231 18.52 -5.06 -20.13
N LEU A 232 17.27 -4.74 -19.80
CA LEU A 232 16.24 -5.75 -19.49
C LEU A 232 16.02 -6.72 -20.68
N VAL A 233 15.96 -6.22 -21.91
CA VAL A 233 15.83 -7.07 -23.11
C VAL A 233 17.03 -7.99 -23.27
N SER A 234 18.27 -7.50 -23.02
CA SER A 234 19.46 -8.34 -23.02
C SER A 234 19.40 -9.43 -21.95
N CYS A 235 19.03 -9.11 -20.71
CA CYS A 235 18.87 -10.11 -19.65
C CYS A 235 17.92 -11.26 -20.07
N TRP A 236 16.76 -10.93 -20.62
CA TRP A 236 15.81 -11.96 -21.08
C TRP A 236 16.26 -12.77 -22.27
N ASN A 237 17.13 -12.20 -23.15
CA ASN A 237 17.62 -12.91 -24.34
C ASN A 237 18.87 -13.74 -24.06
N ASP A 238 19.81 -13.16 -23.31
CA ASP A 238 21.15 -13.70 -23.17
C ASP A 238 21.24 -14.65 -21.93
N GLN A 239 20.42 -14.39 -20.91
CA GLN A 239 20.38 -15.18 -19.67
C GLN A 239 18.94 -15.49 -19.21
N PRO A 240 18.12 -16.17 -20.04
CA PRO A 240 16.69 -16.33 -19.78
C PRO A 240 16.40 -17.15 -18.50
N GLU A 241 17.21 -18.13 -18.18
CA GLU A 241 17.00 -18.99 -17.00
C GLU A 241 17.32 -18.25 -15.71
N LEU A 242 18.46 -17.56 -15.67
CA LEU A 242 18.83 -16.71 -14.53
C LEU A 242 17.78 -15.61 -14.32
N THR A 243 17.38 -14.94 -15.39
CA THR A 243 16.36 -13.89 -15.33
C THR A 243 15.02 -14.41 -14.79
N ARG A 244 14.59 -15.61 -15.22
CA ARG A 244 13.39 -16.26 -14.68
C ARG A 244 13.55 -16.62 -13.21
N PHE A 245 14.71 -17.13 -12.82
CA PHE A 245 15.01 -17.48 -11.45
C PHE A 245 14.89 -16.26 -10.53
N VAL A 246 15.55 -15.16 -10.87
CA VAL A 246 15.47 -13.90 -10.13
C VAL A 246 14.04 -13.37 -10.11
N TYR A 247 13.35 -13.39 -11.25
CA TYR A 247 11.97 -12.89 -11.36
C TYR A 247 10.95 -13.66 -10.51
N LYS A 248 11.23 -14.91 -10.12
CA LYS A 248 10.36 -15.68 -9.21
C LYS A 248 10.13 -14.98 -7.87
N ALA A 249 11.09 -14.16 -7.43
CA ALA A 249 10.94 -13.38 -6.20
C ALA A 249 9.73 -12.42 -6.23
N ARG A 250 9.25 -12.02 -7.41
CA ARG A 250 8.02 -11.23 -7.55
C ARG A 250 6.79 -11.89 -6.90
N GLN A 251 6.76 -13.21 -6.76
CA GLN A 251 5.65 -13.91 -6.10
C GLN A 251 5.43 -13.43 -4.64
N GLU A 252 6.41 -12.76 -4.04
CA GLU A 252 6.28 -12.23 -2.69
C GLU A 252 5.14 -11.20 -2.56
N ILE A 253 4.92 -10.35 -3.59
CA ILE A 253 3.80 -9.40 -3.52
C ILE A 253 2.43 -10.10 -3.59
N GLU A 254 2.33 -11.20 -4.32
CA GLU A 254 1.10 -12.01 -4.38
C GLU A 254 0.81 -12.65 -3.02
N ARG A 255 1.86 -13.14 -2.32
CA ARG A 255 1.77 -13.65 -0.94
C ARG A 255 1.34 -12.54 0.03
N VAL A 256 1.91 -11.34 -0.10
CA VAL A 256 1.52 -10.18 0.71
C VAL A 256 0.05 -9.85 0.49
N PHE A 257 -0.43 -9.81 -0.75
CA PHE A 257 -1.84 -9.57 -1.04
C PHE A 257 -2.75 -10.70 -0.56
N GLY A 258 -2.28 -11.95 -0.60
CA GLY A 258 -2.98 -13.10 -0.02
C GLY A 258 -3.16 -12.93 1.49
N VAL A 259 -2.08 -12.67 2.23
CA VAL A 259 -2.13 -12.44 3.68
C VAL A 259 -2.96 -11.21 4.02
N LEU A 260 -2.81 -10.10 3.29
CA LEU A 260 -3.62 -8.90 3.48
C LEU A 260 -5.12 -9.18 3.27
N THR A 261 -5.48 -10.16 2.44
CA THR A 261 -6.88 -10.55 2.20
C THR A 261 -7.43 -11.41 3.33
N CYS A 262 -6.68 -12.40 3.79
CA CYS A 262 -7.16 -13.48 4.68
C CYS A 262 -6.94 -13.19 6.17
N ALA A 263 -5.99 -12.32 6.54
CA ALA A 263 -5.72 -12.02 7.94
C ALA A 263 -6.95 -11.38 8.62
N ALA A 264 -7.16 -11.69 9.90
CA ALA A 264 -8.20 -11.05 10.70
C ALA A 264 -8.08 -9.52 10.61
N GLY A 265 -9.17 -8.84 10.29
CA GLY A 265 -9.16 -7.42 9.91
C GLY A 265 -8.52 -7.16 8.53
N GLY A 266 -8.37 -8.18 7.68
CA GLY A 266 -7.79 -8.09 6.34
C GLY A 266 -8.67 -7.38 5.31
N LEU A 267 -8.15 -7.26 4.10
CA LEU A 267 -8.77 -6.57 2.98
C LEU A 267 -9.34 -7.57 1.98
N ALA A 268 -10.37 -8.32 2.36
CA ALA A 268 -11.06 -9.26 1.45
C ALA A 268 -11.93 -8.54 0.43
N GLY A 269 -12.67 -7.52 0.86
CA GLY A 269 -13.51 -6.66 0.03
C GLY A 269 -13.82 -5.36 0.75
N LEU A 270 -14.38 -4.40 0.03
CA LEU A 270 -14.79 -3.14 0.63
C LEU A 270 -16.18 -3.28 1.27
N PRO A 271 -16.32 -3.02 2.57
CA PRO A 271 -17.63 -2.99 3.21
C PRO A 271 -18.56 -1.97 2.55
N ALA A 272 -19.87 -2.25 2.53
CA ALA A 272 -20.88 -1.42 1.86
C ALA A 272 -20.90 0.05 2.31
N TRP A 273 -20.45 0.35 3.51
CA TRP A 273 -20.35 1.72 4.05
C TRP A 273 -19.04 2.43 3.69
N VAL A 274 -18.02 1.72 3.16
CA VAL A 274 -16.76 2.29 2.71
C VAL A 274 -16.90 2.69 1.26
N ARG A 275 -17.46 3.88 1.03
CA ARG A 275 -17.71 4.46 -0.29
C ARG A 275 -16.97 5.79 -0.43
N ARG A 276 -16.73 6.21 -1.66
CA ARG A 276 -16.02 7.42 -2.08
C ARG A 276 -14.52 7.32 -1.84
N LEU A 277 -13.75 7.69 -2.85
CA LEU A 277 -12.30 7.51 -2.90
C LEU A 277 -11.56 7.97 -1.62
N PRO A 278 -11.84 9.15 -1.02
CA PRO A 278 -11.14 9.58 0.18
C PRO A 278 -11.40 8.68 1.42
N ARG A 279 -12.60 8.07 1.50
CA ARG A 279 -12.91 7.12 2.59
C ARG A 279 -12.27 5.76 2.32
N VAL A 280 -12.28 5.31 1.06
CA VAL A 280 -11.61 4.06 0.66
C VAL A 280 -10.11 4.17 0.95
N ARG A 281 -9.46 5.28 0.57
CA ARG A 281 -8.03 5.52 0.88
C ARG A 281 -7.74 5.39 2.37
N ARG A 282 -8.50 6.07 3.23
CA ARG A 282 -8.31 5.97 4.69
C ARG A 282 -8.53 4.57 5.23
N TRP A 283 -9.56 3.87 4.75
CA TRP A 283 -9.84 2.51 5.16
C TRP A 283 -8.72 1.56 4.78
N VAL A 284 -8.31 1.58 3.51
CA VAL A 284 -7.22 0.75 2.98
C VAL A 284 -5.90 1.09 3.69
N GLY A 285 -5.60 2.37 3.91
CA GLY A 285 -4.40 2.79 4.63
C GLY A 285 -4.32 2.20 6.04
N VAL A 286 -5.43 2.18 6.78
CA VAL A 286 -5.45 1.53 8.10
C VAL A 286 -5.30 0.01 8.00
N LYS A 287 -5.87 -0.64 6.99
CA LYS A 287 -5.65 -2.09 6.76
C LYS A 287 -4.17 -2.40 6.50
N ILE A 288 -3.48 -1.54 5.77
CA ILE A 288 -2.03 -1.64 5.54
C ILE A 288 -1.24 -1.38 6.83
N ILE A 289 -1.62 -0.39 7.63
CA ILE A 289 -1.01 -0.17 8.96
C ILE A 289 -1.15 -1.43 9.83
N LEU A 290 -2.34 -2.01 9.91
CA LEU A 290 -2.59 -3.25 10.66
C LEU A 290 -1.76 -4.42 10.15
N TYR A 291 -1.61 -4.55 8.84
CA TYR A 291 -0.78 -5.57 8.21
C TYR A 291 0.70 -5.39 8.58
N ASN A 292 1.27 -4.21 8.34
CA ASN A 292 2.67 -3.93 8.63
C ASN A 292 2.99 -4.02 10.13
N ALA A 293 2.08 -3.55 11.01
CA ALA A 293 2.24 -3.66 12.45
C ALA A 293 2.27 -5.11 12.93
N ARG A 294 1.50 -6.02 12.32
CA ARG A 294 1.57 -7.46 12.62
C ARG A 294 2.92 -8.06 12.27
N LEU A 295 3.50 -7.67 11.13
CA LEU A 295 4.84 -8.10 10.77
C LEU A 295 5.86 -7.63 11.81
N GLU A 296 5.79 -6.37 12.23
CA GLU A 296 6.67 -5.81 13.26
C GLU A 296 6.60 -6.59 14.58
N VAL A 297 5.38 -6.83 15.08
CA VAL A 297 5.18 -7.58 16.34
C VAL A 297 5.69 -9.01 16.20
N ARG A 298 5.44 -9.67 15.08
CA ARG A 298 5.93 -11.03 14.83
C ARG A 298 7.46 -11.07 14.80
N ASP A 299 8.10 -10.14 14.08
CA ASP A 299 9.54 -10.08 13.94
C ASP A 299 10.20 -9.84 15.31
N ASN A 300 9.63 -8.94 16.14
CA ASN A 300 10.08 -8.68 17.51
C ASN A 300 9.92 -9.90 18.44
N LEU A 301 8.86 -10.69 18.28
CA LEU A 301 8.65 -11.92 19.05
C LEU A 301 9.67 -13.00 18.67
N ILE A 302 9.98 -13.15 17.39
CA ILE A 302 11.01 -14.09 16.92
C ILE A 302 12.38 -13.69 17.48
N THR A 303 12.75 -12.43 17.39
CA THR A 303 14.02 -11.93 17.93
C THR A 303 14.15 -12.19 19.43
N LYS A 304 13.08 -11.97 20.20
CA LYS A 304 13.07 -12.26 21.65
C LYS A 304 13.14 -13.76 21.99
N ALA A 305 12.66 -14.64 21.11
CA ALA A 305 12.69 -16.08 21.32
C ALA A 305 14.05 -16.70 20.98
N VAL A 306 14.89 -15.99 20.22
CA VAL A 306 16.22 -16.44 19.77
C VAL A 306 17.34 -15.86 20.67
N ALA A 307 17.05 -14.74 21.36
CA ALA A 307 17.96 -14.13 22.35
C ALA A 307 17.82 -14.79 23.74
#